data_56bb3e5ae9df1adf1249eb84eb542344
#
_entry.id   56bb3e5ae9df1adf1249eb84eb542344
#
_cell.length_a   1.000
_cell.length_b   1.000
_cell.length_c   1.000
_cell.angle_alpha   90.00
_cell.angle_beta   90.00
_cell.angle_gamma   90.00
#
_symmetry.space_group_name_H-M   'P 1'
#
loop_
_entity.id
_entity.type
_entity.pdbx_description
1 polymer ?
#
loop_
_entity_poly.entity_id
_entity_poly.type
_entity_poly.pdbx_seq_one_letter_code
_entity_poly.pdbx_strand_id
1 'polypeptide(L)'
;MPNDIKERQNVATGLGNKRAKRPASREMGEVLRFHREIIVTGDDALSKTIAEELRGAGARIIRIDTAADLLGAGVNRARAVVCAGPNDAVNLEIALLAREFSPDVRIVARLSNEVLHEAVAAVNGPGAILDVADLAAPSVVEAVLSRNAHQFDTAGIEFVVWGSEAPYSATLREIYADLAPVAVVHGKNSPAPGEVVPCPGRDLPVYAGDWTSMIGVKEELEARGITVPPRTATRSRDSRVRRIIDAARAMRGDVNPMLFSLLAFALFLTLGATAMVRFAYHNPAMSWLDALYFASETITGVGYGEFSFSQQSPWLRIFAIGLMFGGVTVTAVLVAFLADLLLSRRFLQTAGIRRARHMRDHVVVVGLGSIGVRVVSDLTTAGYDVVVIEGDENNRFLSTVAELDVPVIFGDATMHQTLESANVERARGVAVVTDHDMKNIETGIVLLEMLGSDTKVPIVMRVQGRALSNAVNRRFGFENVRSIVDLAAPWFIGAAMGLQVLGTFWVGQRSFMVGAMLVAAGSELDGLRMVDLSTQTRVIAITRPEGPVSLRPRRDSRLKAGDTAYLIGPYRELIATLRKGQPPPLTAVNSERAAALASARSPRRTAVRRPKWAPDPDA
;
A
#
# COMPACT_ATOMS: atom_id res chain seq x y z
N MET A 1 57.43 -0.46 47.85
CA MET A 1 58.45 0.33 48.59
C MET A 1 58.87 1.46 47.70
N PRO A 2 59.14 2.58 48.30
CA PRO A 2 58.23 3.62 48.68
C PRO A 2 58.73 5.04 48.30
N ASN A 3 57.89 6.01 48.66
CA ASN A 3 58.23 7.36 49.17
C ASN A 3 58.64 8.42 48.13
N ASP A 4 58.30 9.67 48.28
CA ASP A 4 57.74 10.52 49.36
C ASP A 4 57.33 11.88 48.74
N ILE A 5 56.19 12.41 49.11
CA ILE A 5 55.93 13.57 49.98
C ILE A 5 56.87 14.78 49.90
N LYS A 6 56.32 15.94 49.59
CA LYS A 6 56.27 17.21 50.38
C LYS A 6 55.87 18.38 49.49
N GLU A 7 54.69 18.95 49.76
CA GLU A 7 54.43 20.10 50.63
C GLU A 7 55.28 21.39 50.37
N ARG A 8 54.56 22.46 50.02
CA ARG A 8 54.32 23.68 50.80
C ARG A 8 53.72 24.79 49.95
N GLN A 9 52.53 25.19 50.25
CA GLN A 9 52.10 26.49 50.78
C GLN A 9 52.97 27.72 50.44
N ASN A 10 52.25 28.75 49.83
CA ASN A 10 52.06 30.07 50.39
C ASN A 10 51.32 30.97 49.34
N VAL A 11 50.16 31.43 49.65
CA VAL A 11 49.70 32.69 50.29
C VAL A 11 49.63 33.89 49.34
N ALA A 12 48.39 34.22 49.10
CA ALA A 12 47.70 35.50 49.23
C ALA A 12 47.82 36.62 48.14
N THR A 13 46.62 37.08 47.86
CA THR A 13 46.16 38.45 47.57
C THR A 13 46.21 38.95 46.13
N GLY A 14 45.00 39.24 45.64
CA GLY A 14 44.78 40.03 44.45
C GLY A 14 43.31 40.00 44.01
N LEU A 15 42.46 40.77 44.63
CA LEU A 15 41.10 41.10 44.19
C LEU A 15 41.15 41.60 42.77
N GLY A 16 40.46 40.89 41.86
CA GLY A 16 40.23 41.33 40.50
C GLY A 16 38.94 40.70 39.96
N ASN A 17 37.86 41.34 40.22
CA ASN A 17 36.51 41.06 39.74
C ASN A 17 36.50 41.15 38.18
N LYS A 18 36.74 40.09 37.48
CA LYS A 18 36.43 39.96 36.04
C LYS A 18 35.32 38.93 35.86
N ARG A 19 34.05 39.38 35.94
CA ARG A 19 32.94 38.71 35.32
C ARG A 19 33.32 38.46 33.86
N ALA A 20 33.73 37.25 33.53
CA ALA A 20 33.84 36.80 32.15
C ALA A 20 32.44 36.79 31.58
N LYS A 21 32.12 37.78 30.78
CA LYS A 21 30.96 37.74 29.84
C LYS A 21 31.16 36.51 28.96
N ARG A 22 30.43 35.43 29.21
CA ARG A 22 30.22 34.36 28.24
C ARG A 22 29.68 35.02 26.97
N PRO A 23 30.23 34.75 25.81
CA PRO A 23 29.77 35.42 24.58
C PRO A 23 28.34 34.93 24.31
N ALA A 24 27.43 35.86 24.22
CA ALA A 24 26.02 35.69 23.83
C ALA A 24 25.86 34.91 22.50
N SER A 25 26.93 34.83 21.71
CA SER A 25 26.97 34.07 20.47
C SER A 25 26.93 32.55 20.64
N ARG A 26 27.26 32.00 21.82
CA ARG A 26 27.19 30.56 22.06
C ARG A 26 25.77 30.12 22.43
N GLU A 27 25.06 30.88 23.22
CA GLU A 27 23.64 30.61 23.57
C GLU A 27 22.71 30.84 22.37
N MET A 28 23.00 31.86 21.55
CA MET A 28 22.23 32.14 20.34
C MET A 28 22.52 31.13 19.22
N GLY A 29 23.74 30.60 19.12
CA GLY A 29 24.08 29.50 18.23
C GLY A 29 23.44 28.16 18.65
N GLU A 30 23.20 27.96 19.95
CA GLU A 30 22.45 26.80 20.47
C GLU A 30 20.95 26.92 20.18
N VAL A 31 20.31 28.05 20.41
CA VAL A 31 18.88 28.29 20.14
C VAL A 31 18.59 28.15 18.64
N LEU A 32 19.48 28.55 17.75
CA LEU A 32 19.34 28.39 16.28
C LEU A 32 19.54 26.94 15.80
N ARG A 33 20.23 26.10 16.57
CA ARG A 33 20.39 24.67 16.27
C ARG A 33 19.16 23.85 16.62
N PHE A 34 18.36 24.25 17.60
CA PHE A 34 17.24 23.47 18.12
C PHE A 34 16.05 23.29 17.14
N HIS A 35 15.88 24.17 16.16
CA HIS A 35 14.75 24.11 15.22
C HIS A 35 14.94 23.12 14.05
N ARG A 36 16.03 22.35 14.02
CA ARG A 36 16.34 21.41 12.93
C ARG A 36 16.50 19.96 13.38
N GLU A 37 16.28 19.66 14.65
CA GLU A 37 16.42 18.29 15.16
C GLU A 37 15.18 17.47 14.84
N ILE A 38 15.40 16.30 14.22
CA ILE A 38 14.36 15.32 13.93
C ILE A 38 14.81 14.00 14.54
N ILE A 39 13.94 13.40 15.35
CA ILE A 39 14.16 12.08 15.94
C ILE A 39 13.62 11.05 14.94
N VAL A 40 14.42 10.02 14.62
CA VAL A 40 14.03 8.94 13.71
C VAL A 40 14.25 7.60 14.37
N THR A 41 13.25 6.73 14.33
CA THR A 41 13.31 5.36 14.87
C THR A 41 13.24 4.31 13.77
N GLY A 42 13.72 3.10 14.10
CA GLY A 42 13.74 1.96 13.19
C GLY A 42 15.12 1.71 12.59
N ASP A 43 15.36 0.49 12.17
CA ASP A 43 16.64 -0.01 11.66
C ASP A 43 16.56 -0.59 10.24
N ASP A 44 15.36 -0.60 9.64
CA ASP A 44 15.12 -1.10 8.29
C ASP A 44 15.59 -0.13 7.18
N ALA A 45 15.48 -0.55 5.93
CA ALA A 45 15.91 0.24 4.78
C ALA A 45 15.13 1.56 4.64
N LEU A 46 13.83 1.56 5.01
CA LEU A 46 12.99 2.74 4.94
C LEU A 46 13.44 3.81 5.95
N SER A 47 13.60 3.44 7.20
CA SER A 47 14.03 4.35 8.27
C SER A 47 15.44 4.91 8.02
N LYS A 48 16.36 4.09 7.49
CA LYS A 48 17.70 4.54 7.06
C LYS A 48 17.63 5.58 5.95
N THR A 49 16.84 5.31 4.91
CA THR A 49 16.68 6.25 3.79
C THR A 49 16.02 7.55 4.24
N ILE A 50 14.98 7.49 5.08
CA ILE A 50 14.36 8.68 5.64
C ILE A 50 15.38 9.53 6.41
N ALA A 51 16.19 8.90 7.26
CA ALA A 51 17.21 9.59 8.04
C ALA A 51 18.30 10.22 7.14
N GLU A 52 18.73 9.55 6.08
CA GLU A 52 19.72 10.05 5.12
C GLU A 52 19.19 11.23 4.31
N GLU A 53 17.99 11.11 3.76
CA GLU A 53 17.38 12.17 2.95
C GLU A 53 17.04 13.41 3.80
N LEU A 54 16.53 13.25 5.03
CA LEU A 54 16.31 14.36 5.96
C LEU A 54 17.63 15.03 6.35
N ARG A 55 18.70 14.25 6.53
CA ARG A 55 20.05 14.80 6.80
C ARG A 55 20.56 15.57 5.58
N GLY A 56 20.38 15.02 4.37
CA GLY A 56 20.67 15.71 3.11
C GLY A 56 19.86 16.99 2.94
N ALA A 57 18.65 17.04 3.46
CA ALA A 57 17.81 18.23 3.54
C ALA A 57 18.24 19.24 4.64
N GLY A 58 19.34 18.97 5.37
CA GLY A 58 19.93 19.86 6.38
C GLY A 58 19.31 19.70 7.78
N ALA A 59 18.54 18.65 8.06
CA ALA A 59 18.08 18.33 9.40
C ALA A 59 19.19 17.64 10.21
N ARG A 60 19.23 17.90 11.52
CA ARG A 60 20.04 17.12 12.46
C ARG A 60 19.24 15.92 12.90
N ILE A 61 19.71 14.73 12.57
CA ILE A 61 19.02 13.47 12.86
C ILE A 61 19.56 12.85 14.13
N ILE A 62 18.66 12.58 15.07
CA ILE A 62 18.92 11.80 16.29
C ILE A 62 18.21 10.47 16.13
N ARG A 63 18.92 9.37 16.22
CA ARG A 63 18.33 8.04 16.16
C ARG A 63 18.11 7.52 17.58
N ILE A 64 16.96 6.90 17.78
CA ILE A 64 16.60 6.18 19.00
C ILE A 64 15.99 4.83 18.63
N ASP A 65 16.13 3.87 19.52
CA ASP A 65 15.60 2.53 19.31
C ASP A 65 14.36 2.27 20.19
N THR A 66 14.28 2.93 21.33
CA THR A 66 13.21 2.73 22.33
C THR A 66 12.56 4.04 22.77
N ALA A 67 11.35 3.94 23.32
CA ALA A 67 10.63 5.08 23.86
C ALA A 67 11.34 5.72 25.08
N ALA A 68 12.14 4.94 25.84
CA ALA A 68 12.90 5.45 26.98
C ALA A 68 13.94 6.50 26.58
N ASP A 69 14.42 6.47 25.35
CA ASP A 69 15.45 7.38 24.84
C ASP A 69 14.90 8.75 24.45
N LEU A 70 13.56 8.94 24.37
CA LEU A 70 12.90 10.16 23.89
C LEU A 70 13.34 11.43 24.63
N LEU A 71 13.34 11.39 25.96
CA LEU A 71 13.75 12.55 26.79
C LEU A 71 15.22 12.88 26.60
N GLY A 72 16.09 11.86 26.56
CA GLY A 72 17.51 12.00 26.29
C GLY A 72 17.80 12.55 24.89
N ALA A 73 16.99 12.19 23.92
CA ALA A 73 17.03 12.70 22.55
C ALA A 73 16.48 14.13 22.42
N GLY A 74 15.90 14.69 23.46
CA GLY A 74 15.40 16.07 23.48
C GLY A 74 14.10 16.26 22.71
N VAL A 75 13.13 15.36 22.86
CA VAL A 75 11.80 15.40 22.21
C VAL A 75 11.10 16.75 22.38
N ASN A 76 11.26 17.42 23.53
CA ASN A 76 10.68 18.74 23.80
C ASN A 76 11.21 19.86 22.89
N ARG A 77 12.31 19.63 22.18
CA ARG A 77 12.98 20.58 21.30
C ARG A 77 13.04 20.07 19.85
N ALA A 78 12.62 18.83 19.64
CA ALA A 78 12.57 18.23 18.32
C ALA A 78 11.47 18.88 17.48
N ARG A 79 11.72 19.07 16.20
CA ARG A 79 10.74 19.53 15.22
C ARG A 79 9.76 18.42 14.87
N ALA A 80 10.25 17.18 14.78
CA ALA A 80 9.44 16.02 14.46
C ALA A 80 10.04 14.75 15.07
N VAL A 81 9.17 13.79 15.32
CA VAL A 81 9.50 12.40 15.64
C VAL A 81 8.96 11.51 14.51
N VAL A 82 9.84 10.73 13.88
CA VAL A 82 9.49 9.84 12.77
C VAL A 82 9.68 8.40 13.23
N CYS A 83 8.58 7.73 13.50
CA CYS A 83 8.53 6.32 13.89
C CYS A 83 8.35 5.46 12.63
N ALA A 84 9.45 5.07 11.99
CA ALA A 84 9.44 4.41 10.68
C ALA A 84 9.85 2.93 10.73
N GLY A 85 10.05 2.36 11.92
CA GLY A 85 10.42 0.96 12.11
C GLY A 85 9.38 -0.04 11.61
N PRO A 86 9.75 -1.32 11.47
CA PRO A 86 8.83 -2.35 10.98
C PRO A 86 7.81 -2.84 12.04
N ASN A 87 7.98 -2.47 13.29
CA ASN A 87 7.14 -2.91 14.41
C ASN A 87 6.13 -1.84 14.82
N ASP A 88 4.85 -2.08 14.53
CA ASP A 88 3.74 -1.17 14.84
C ASP A 88 3.63 -0.85 16.34
N ALA A 89 3.89 -1.84 17.22
CA ALA A 89 3.78 -1.65 18.67
C ALA A 89 4.83 -0.64 19.19
N VAL A 90 6.08 -0.77 18.72
CA VAL A 90 7.16 0.16 19.07
C VAL A 90 6.89 1.55 18.49
N ASN A 91 6.43 1.63 17.25
CA ASN A 91 6.08 2.89 16.60
C ASN A 91 4.95 3.60 17.35
N LEU A 92 3.93 2.86 17.77
CA LEU A 92 2.79 3.39 18.53
C LEU A 92 3.23 3.89 19.90
N GLU A 93 4.00 3.09 20.64
CA GLU A 93 4.50 3.47 21.97
C GLU A 93 5.30 4.77 21.91
N ILE A 94 6.26 4.86 20.97
CA ILE A 94 7.08 6.05 20.80
C ILE A 94 6.23 7.26 20.39
N ALA A 95 5.24 7.08 19.50
CA ALA A 95 4.35 8.15 19.07
C ALA A 95 3.51 8.69 20.22
N LEU A 96 2.91 7.82 21.05
CA LEU A 96 2.08 8.23 22.19
C LEU A 96 2.90 8.95 23.25
N LEU A 97 4.05 8.41 23.65
CA LEU A 97 4.91 9.04 24.64
C LEU A 97 5.55 10.35 24.13
N ALA A 98 5.88 10.42 22.85
CA ALA A 98 6.35 11.67 22.26
C ALA A 98 5.29 12.77 22.32
N ARG A 99 4.01 12.43 22.13
CA ARG A 99 2.88 13.36 22.26
C ARG A 99 2.66 13.79 23.70
N GLU A 100 2.84 12.89 24.66
CA GLU A 100 2.74 13.20 26.10
C GLU A 100 3.83 14.17 26.54
N PHE A 101 5.08 13.92 26.11
CA PHE A 101 6.21 14.78 26.48
C PHE A 101 6.22 16.12 25.74
N SER A 102 5.68 16.19 24.54
CA SER A 102 5.67 17.40 23.71
C SER A 102 4.39 17.46 22.86
N PRO A 103 3.33 18.14 23.39
CA PRO A 103 2.03 18.20 22.70
C PRO A 103 2.05 18.78 21.29
N ASP A 104 3.01 19.65 20.99
CA ASP A 104 3.11 20.35 19.70
C ASP A 104 4.11 19.70 18.73
N VAL A 105 4.85 18.68 19.16
CA VAL A 105 5.80 18.00 18.29
C VAL A 105 5.07 17.31 17.13
N ARG A 106 5.64 17.41 15.94
CA ARG A 106 5.11 16.72 14.77
C ARG A 106 5.46 15.24 14.84
N ILE A 107 4.46 14.37 14.78
CA ILE A 107 4.64 12.92 14.86
C ILE A 107 4.27 12.31 13.50
N VAL A 108 5.21 11.56 12.93
CA VAL A 108 4.98 10.77 11.73
C VAL A 108 5.22 9.31 12.08
N ALA A 109 4.18 8.49 12.10
CA ALA A 109 4.30 7.10 12.51
C ALA A 109 3.80 6.15 11.43
N ARG A 110 4.54 5.05 11.26
CA ARG A 110 4.16 3.91 10.44
C ARG A 110 3.28 2.99 11.27
N LEU A 111 2.04 2.78 10.84
CA LEU A 111 1.12 1.82 11.42
C LEU A 111 0.41 1.07 10.29
N SER A 112 0.55 -0.24 10.27
CA SER A 112 -0.05 -1.13 9.26
C SER A 112 -1.38 -1.74 9.73
N ASN A 113 -1.71 -1.60 11.02
CA ASN A 113 -2.96 -2.05 11.58
C ASN A 113 -4.03 -0.97 11.39
N GLU A 114 -5.05 -1.26 10.58
CA GLU A 114 -6.11 -0.31 10.19
C GLU A 114 -6.86 0.29 11.40
N VAL A 115 -7.21 -0.54 12.39
CA VAL A 115 -7.92 -0.09 13.60
C VAL A 115 -7.06 0.89 14.41
N LEU A 116 -5.77 0.59 14.57
CA LEU A 116 -4.84 1.47 15.29
C LEU A 116 -4.55 2.72 14.47
N HIS A 117 -4.44 2.59 13.14
CA HIS A 117 -4.22 3.70 12.23
C HIS A 117 -5.33 4.76 12.38
N GLU A 118 -6.60 4.37 12.26
CA GLU A 118 -7.73 5.29 12.39
C GLU A 118 -7.83 5.92 13.77
N ALA A 119 -7.71 5.11 14.84
CA ALA A 119 -7.81 5.58 16.22
C ALA A 119 -6.70 6.59 16.56
N VAL A 120 -5.46 6.33 16.12
CA VAL A 120 -4.33 7.21 16.40
C VAL A 120 -4.35 8.44 15.50
N ALA A 121 -4.73 8.31 14.23
CA ALA A 121 -4.81 9.43 13.30
C ALA A 121 -5.78 10.52 13.80
N ALA A 122 -6.90 10.12 14.42
CA ALA A 122 -7.91 11.05 14.96
C ALA A 122 -7.36 11.93 16.09
N VAL A 123 -6.37 11.47 16.86
CA VAL A 123 -5.83 12.16 18.05
C VAL A 123 -4.36 12.57 17.89
N ASN A 124 -3.74 12.27 16.76
CA ASN A 124 -2.30 12.48 16.57
C ASN A 124 -1.87 13.95 16.65
N GLY A 125 -2.76 14.92 16.35
CA GLY A 125 -2.39 16.32 16.23
C GLY A 125 -1.47 16.60 15.04
N PRO A 126 -0.44 17.47 15.15
CA PRO A 126 0.46 17.73 14.03
C PRO A 126 1.24 16.49 13.63
N GLY A 127 1.17 16.10 12.35
CA GLY A 127 1.90 14.95 11.81
C GLY A 127 1.08 14.14 10.83
N ALA A 128 1.43 12.87 10.72
CA ALA A 128 0.72 11.91 9.88
C ALA A 128 0.90 10.48 10.42
N ILE A 129 -0.13 9.68 10.32
CA ILE A 129 -0.05 8.23 10.47
C ILE A 129 -0.07 7.65 9.04
N LEU A 130 0.88 6.78 8.74
CA LEU A 130 1.12 6.30 7.37
C LEU A 130 1.19 4.77 7.34
N ASP A 131 0.46 4.15 6.43
CA ASP A 131 0.63 2.74 6.09
C ASP A 131 1.44 2.60 4.79
N VAL A 132 2.54 1.89 4.86
CA VAL A 132 3.44 1.64 3.72
C VAL A 132 2.73 0.84 2.62
N ALA A 133 1.79 -0.03 2.98
CA ALA A 133 1.02 -0.80 2.00
C ALA A 133 0.10 0.12 1.18
N ASP A 134 -0.59 1.04 1.84
CA ASP A 134 -1.46 2.02 1.18
C ASP A 134 -0.67 2.96 0.25
N LEU A 135 0.55 3.29 0.62
CA LEU A 135 1.42 4.15 -0.18
C LEU A 135 2.02 3.45 -1.40
N ALA A 136 2.26 2.13 -1.29
CA ALA A 136 2.93 1.36 -2.33
C ALA A 136 1.98 0.66 -3.30
N ALA A 137 0.83 0.17 -2.84
CA ALA A 137 -0.10 -0.64 -3.63
C ALA A 137 -0.60 0.07 -4.90
N PRO A 138 -0.96 1.36 -4.90
CA PRO A 138 -1.42 2.04 -6.11
C PRO A 138 -0.41 1.97 -7.25
N SER A 139 0.89 2.15 -6.97
CA SER A 139 1.95 2.07 -7.98
C SER A 139 2.13 0.66 -8.54
N VAL A 140 1.90 -0.37 -7.74
CA VAL A 140 1.92 -1.77 -8.19
C VAL A 140 0.71 -2.05 -9.10
N VAL A 141 -0.48 -1.61 -8.68
CA VAL A 141 -1.73 -1.76 -9.46
C VAL A 141 -1.64 -1.04 -10.82
N GLU A 142 -1.16 0.20 -10.84
CA GLU A 142 -0.97 0.95 -12.07
C GLU A 142 0.01 0.23 -13.02
N ALA A 143 1.12 -0.26 -12.49
CA ALA A 143 2.13 -0.96 -13.28
C ALA A 143 1.63 -2.30 -13.83
N VAL A 144 0.94 -3.12 -13.02
CA VAL A 144 0.43 -4.43 -13.45
C VAL A 144 -0.70 -4.31 -14.47
N LEU A 145 -1.47 -3.23 -14.40
CA LEU A 145 -2.53 -2.93 -15.37
C LEU A 145 -2.01 -2.16 -16.58
N SER A 146 -0.71 -1.84 -16.64
CA SER A 146 -0.12 -0.96 -17.65
C SER A 146 -0.90 0.34 -17.81
N ARG A 147 -1.40 0.88 -16.69
CA ARG A 147 -2.13 2.14 -16.70
C ARG A 147 -1.18 3.30 -16.96
N ASN A 148 -1.54 4.10 -17.93
CA ASN A 148 -0.78 5.29 -18.32
C ASN A 148 -1.29 6.56 -17.63
N ALA A 149 -2.16 6.43 -16.64
CA ALA A 149 -2.82 7.53 -15.96
C ALA A 149 -2.73 7.38 -14.44
N HIS A 150 -2.21 8.41 -13.78
CA HIS A 150 -2.18 8.54 -12.32
C HIS A 150 -3.11 9.67 -11.89
N GLN A 151 -4.08 9.36 -11.02
CA GLN A 151 -5.11 10.29 -10.59
C GLN A 151 -4.91 10.69 -9.12
N PHE A 152 -5.05 11.98 -8.83
CA PHE A 152 -5.01 12.50 -7.47
C PHE A 152 -5.94 13.71 -7.33
N ASP A 153 -6.48 13.89 -6.12
CA ASP A 153 -7.36 15.01 -5.79
C ASP A 153 -6.58 16.09 -5.06
N THR A 154 -6.79 17.33 -5.48
CA THR A 154 -6.17 18.47 -4.83
C THR A 154 -7.07 19.69 -4.89
N ALA A 155 -7.28 20.38 -3.79
CA ALA A 155 -8.16 21.54 -3.70
C ALA A 155 -9.57 21.32 -4.28
N GLY A 156 -10.11 20.08 -4.19
CA GLY A 156 -11.40 19.72 -4.76
C GLY A 156 -11.41 19.54 -6.29
N ILE A 157 -10.22 19.44 -6.91
CA ILE A 157 -10.05 19.24 -8.35
C ILE A 157 -9.34 17.91 -8.59
N GLU A 158 -9.90 17.09 -9.47
CA GLU A 158 -9.29 15.83 -9.89
C GLU A 158 -8.27 16.08 -11.01
N PHE A 159 -6.99 15.91 -10.66
CA PHE A 159 -5.89 15.97 -11.61
C PHE A 159 -5.51 14.58 -12.09
N VAL A 160 -5.11 14.51 -13.34
CA VAL A 160 -4.62 13.28 -13.96
C VAL A 160 -3.28 13.54 -14.62
N VAL A 161 -2.27 12.77 -14.25
CA VAL A 161 -1.02 12.63 -15.01
C VAL A 161 -1.24 11.52 -16.00
N TRP A 162 -1.22 11.84 -17.28
CA TRP A 162 -1.43 10.90 -18.36
C TRP A 162 -0.16 10.74 -19.20
N GLY A 163 0.21 9.50 -19.51
CA GLY A 163 1.38 9.15 -20.31
C GLY A 163 1.00 8.54 -21.64
N SER A 164 1.73 8.90 -22.69
CA SER A 164 1.64 8.28 -24.01
C SER A 164 2.95 8.37 -24.79
N GLU A 165 3.12 7.50 -25.77
CA GLU A 165 4.18 7.67 -26.75
C GLU A 165 3.88 8.85 -27.66
N ALA A 166 4.92 9.63 -28.00
CA ALA A 166 4.81 10.69 -28.98
C ALA A 166 4.51 10.08 -30.37
N PRO A 167 3.38 10.47 -31.01
CA PRO A 167 2.95 9.85 -32.26
C PRO A 167 3.84 10.23 -33.46
N TYR A 168 4.49 11.39 -33.38
CA TYR A 168 5.43 11.91 -34.40
C TYR A 168 6.44 12.86 -33.77
N SER A 169 7.51 13.15 -34.50
CA SER A 169 8.55 14.06 -34.02
C SER A 169 8.12 15.51 -34.20
N ALA A 170 7.95 16.23 -33.08
CA ALA A 170 7.55 17.65 -33.04
C ALA A 170 7.85 18.20 -31.64
N THR A 171 7.48 19.45 -31.38
CA THR A 171 7.53 19.99 -30.02
C THR A 171 6.36 19.49 -29.18
N LEU A 172 6.52 19.44 -27.84
CA LEU A 172 5.43 19.07 -26.95
C LEU A 172 4.21 20.00 -27.10
N ARG A 173 4.43 21.26 -27.46
CA ARG A 173 3.37 22.24 -27.73
C ARG A 173 2.54 21.87 -28.95
N GLU A 174 3.20 21.43 -30.03
CA GLU A 174 2.50 21.04 -31.27
C GLU A 174 1.68 19.76 -31.09
N ILE A 175 2.17 18.80 -30.27
CA ILE A 175 1.47 17.54 -30.03
C ILE A 175 0.36 17.68 -29.00
N TYR A 176 0.64 18.36 -27.85
CA TYR A 176 -0.22 18.35 -26.67
C TYR A 176 -0.83 19.70 -26.32
N ALA A 177 -0.59 20.73 -27.16
CA ALA A 177 -1.12 22.08 -27.02
C ALA A 177 -0.84 22.69 -25.63
N ASP A 178 -1.92 22.93 -24.82
CA ASP A 178 -1.82 23.62 -23.53
C ASP A 178 -1.60 22.69 -22.33
N LEU A 179 -1.54 21.40 -22.52
CA LEU A 179 -1.26 20.48 -21.41
C LEU A 179 0.14 20.75 -20.83
N ALA A 180 0.25 20.59 -19.52
CA ALA A 180 1.52 20.83 -18.85
C ALA A 180 2.37 19.55 -18.85
N PRO A 181 3.60 19.56 -19.43
CA PRO A 181 4.45 18.39 -19.44
C PRO A 181 5.04 18.12 -18.05
N VAL A 182 4.96 16.87 -17.62
CA VAL A 182 5.50 16.37 -16.35
C VAL A 182 6.86 15.73 -16.55
N ALA A 183 6.98 14.88 -17.58
CA ALA A 183 8.26 14.25 -17.92
C ALA A 183 8.26 13.79 -19.39
N VAL A 184 9.47 13.65 -19.93
CA VAL A 184 9.73 12.95 -21.19
C VAL A 184 10.78 11.88 -20.91
N VAL A 185 10.53 10.66 -21.35
CA VAL A 185 11.51 9.57 -21.38
C VAL A 185 11.89 9.32 -22.82
N HIS A 186 13.14 9.55 -23.16
CA HIS A 186 13.62 9.41 -24.51
C HIS A 186 13.59 7.95 -24.99
N GLY A 187 12.91 7.70 -26.08
CA GLY A 187 12.78 6.41 -26.74
C GLY A 187 14.04 6.02 -27.54
N LYS A 188 13.98 4.87 -28.20
CA LYS A 188 15.11 4.32 -29.00
C LYS A 188 15.55 5.24 -30.15
N ASN A 189 14.64 6.07 -30.65
CA ASN A 189 14.90 6.98 -31.78
C ASN A 189 15.47 8.34 -31.35
N SER A 190 15.58 8.59 -30.07
CA SER A 190 16.10 9.83 -29.50
C SER A 190 17.62 9.81 -29.34
N PRO A 191 18.29 10.97 -29.33
CA PRO A 191 19.74 11.08 -29.14
C PRO A 191 20.27 10.50 -27.82
N ALA A 192 19.44 10.44 -26.78
CA ALA A 192 19.80 9.96 -25.45
C ALA A 192 18.75 8.93 -24.93
N PRO A 193 18.68 7.71 -25.52
CA PRO A 193 17.67 6.72 -25.15
C PRO A 193 17.68 6.38 -23.67
N GLY A 194 16.48 6.36 -23.04
CA GLY A 194 16.31 6.06 -21.62
C GLY A 194 16.54 7.25 -20.67
N GLU A 195 17.00 8.40 -21.16
CA GLU A 195 17.08 9.61 -20.34
C GLU A 195 15.70 10.17 -20.00
N VAL A 196 15.51 10.55 -18.74
CA VAL A 196 14.27 11.16 -18.24
C VAL A 196 14.49 12.65 -18.05
N VAL A 197 13.77 13.47 -18.83
CA VAL A 197 13.75 14.94 -18.70
C VAL A 197 12.55 15.34 -17.85
N PRO A 198 12.74 15.78 -16.60
CA PRO A 198 11.64 16.17 -15.71
C PRO A 198 11.16 17.60 -16.01
N CYS A 199 9.86 17.81 -15.91
CA CYS A 199 9.16 19.10 -16.06
C CYS A 199 9.63 19.95 -17.25
N PRO A 200 9.81 19.38 -18.47
CA PRO A 200 10.37 20.09 -19.60
C PRO A 200 9.51 21.28 -20.02
N GLY A 201 10.13 22.22 -20.74
CA GLY A 201 9.38 23.28 -21.41
C GLY A 201 8.48 22.69 -22.51
N ARG A 202 7.38 23.38 -22.85
CA ARG A 202 6.49 22.95 -23.95
C ARG A 202 7.16 22.98 -25.33
N ASP A 203 8.23 23.72 -25.46
CA ASP A 203 8.98 23.88 -26.70
C ASP A 203 10.09 22.83 -26.84
N LEU A 204 10.18 21.84 -25.89
CA LEU A 204 11.09 20.71 -26.00
C LEU A 204 10.72 19.87 -27.23
N PRO A 205 11.66 19.64 -28.19
CA PRO A 205 11.45 18.69 -29.26
C PRO A 205 11.46 17.26 -28.72
N VAL A 206 10.50 16.45 -29.16
CA VAL A 206 10.41 15.01 -28.88
C VAL A 206 10.38 14.24 -30.19
N TYR A 207 10.81 13.00 -30.14
CA TYR A 207 10.87 12.10 -31.28
C TYR A 207 9.74 11.09 -31.22
N ALA A 208 9.30 10.59 -32.37
CA ALA A 208 8.32 9.51 -32.46
C ALA A 208 8.78 8.30 -31.61
N GLY A 209 7.93 7.86 -30.68
CA GLY A 209 8.25 6.77 -29.74
C GLY A 209 8.88 7.24 -28.41
N ASP A 210 9.09 8.55 -28.21
CA ASP A 210 9.41 9.08 -26.88
C ASP A 210 8.19 8.98 -25.98
N TRP A 211 8.39 8.50 -24.75
CA TRP A 211 7.31 8.48 -23.76
C TRP A 211 7.14 9.85 -23.12
N THR A 212 5.95 10.40 -23.21
CA THR A 212 5.61 11.74 -22.68
C THR A 212 4.55 11.62 -21.60
N SER A 213 4.76 12.31 -20.49
CA SER A 213 3.78 12.41 -19.40
C SER A 213 3.29 13.84 -19.29
N MET A 214 1.98 14.02 -19.38
CA MET A 214 1.30 15.31 -19.33
C MET A 214 0.34 15.36 -18.13
N ILE A 215 0.09 16.55 -17.57
CA ILE A 215 -0.90 16.73 -16.51
C ILE A 215 -2.00 17.69 -16.96
N GLY A 216 -3.22 17.32 -16.64
CA GLY A 216 -4.41 18.12 -16.84
C GLY A 216 -5.48 17.84 -15.80
N VAL A 217 -6.56 18.60 -15.84
CA VAL A 217 -7.79 18.30 -15.12
C VAL A 217 -8.53 17.20 -15.89
N LYS A 218 -9.19 16.29 -15.21
CA LYS A 218 -9.87 15.14 -15.82
C LYS A 218 -10.83 15.54 -16.93
N GLU A 219 -11.66 16.54 -16.68
CA GLU A 219 -12.66 17.02 -17.65
C GLU A 219 -11.99 17.58 -18.92
N GLU A 220 -10.82 18.19 -18.79
CA GLU A 220 -10.07 18.71 -19.92
C GLU A 220 -9.46 17.60 -20.78
N LEU A 221 -8.97 16.53 -20.14
CA LEU A 221 -8.41 15.37 -20.84
C LEU A 221 -9.53 14.60 -21.56
N GLU A 222 -10.67 14.40 -20.92
CA GLU A 222 -11.84 13.74 -21.51
C GLU A 222 -12.39 14.56 -22.69
N ALA A 223 -12.45 15.89 -22.61
CA ALA A 223 -12.85 16.77 -23.71
C ALA A 223 -11.91 16.67 -24.93
N ARG A 224 -10.67 16.23 -24.73
CA ARG A 224 -9.68 15.97 -25.80
C ARG A 224 -9.70 14.52 -26.30
N GLY A 225 -10.66 13.72 -25.85
CA GLY A 225 -10.77 12.31 -26.25
C GLY A 225 -9.79 11.37 -25.53
N ILE A 226 -9.10 11.85 -24.50
CA ILE A 226 -8.22 11.02 -23.67
C ILE A 226 -9.09 10.31 -22.65
N THR A 227 -9.24 8.99 -22.81
CA THR A 227 -10.03 8.19 -21.87
C THR A 227 -9.26 8.04 -20.56
N VAL A 228 -9.78 8.65 -19.50
CA VAL A 228 -9.26 8.47 -18.15
C VAL A 228 -9.91 7.24 -17.53
N PRO A 229 -9.16 6.19 -17.19
CA PRO A 229 -9.75 5.00 -16.60
C PRO A 229 -10.38 5.36 -15.25
N PRO A 230 -11.62 4.91 -14.99
CA PRO A 230 -12.28 5.19 -13.70
C PRO A 230 -11.47 4.56 -12.55
N ARG A 231 -11.43 5.23 -11.40
CA ARG A 231 -10.80 4.70 -10.17
C ARG A 231 -11.47 3.40 -9.73
N THR A 232 -12.79 3.35 -9.86
CA THR A 232 -13.62 2.16 -9.62
C THR A 232 -14.27 1.77 -10.94
N ALA A 233 -13.93 0.61 -11.49
CA ALA A 233 -14.71 0.06 -12.58
C ALA A 233 -16.10 -0.26 -12.04
N THR A 234 -17.14 0.28 -12.68
CA THR A 234 -18.51 -0.23 -12.49
C THR A 234 -18.46 -1.70 -12.90
N ARG A 235 -18.45 -2.58 -11.90
CA ARG A 235 -18.48 -4.03 -12.09
C ARG A 235 -19.63 -4.31 -13.04
N SER A 236 -19.33 -4.65 -14.28
CA SER A 236 -20.29 -5.19 -15.21
C SER A 236 -20.95 -6.35 -14.46
N ARG A 237 -22.24 -6.23 -14.21
CA ARG A 237 -23.07 -7.19 -13.48
C ARG A 237 -23.28 -8.41 -14.37
N ASP A 238 -22.17 -9.03 -14.79
CA ASP A 238 -22.18 -10.29 -15.52
C ASP A 238 -22.74 -11.35 -14.60
N SER A 239 -23.98 -11.51 -14.86
CA SER A 239 -25.03 -12.37 -14.38
C SER A 239 -24.60 -13.38 -13.30
N ARG A 240 -25.25 -13.24 -12.12
CA ARG A 240 -25.30 -14.28 -11.08
C ARG A 240 -25.59 -15.67 -11.68
N VAL A 241 -26.31 -15.71 -12.81
CA VAL A 241 -26.62 -16.92 -13.57
C VAL A 241 -25.38 -17.57 -14.16
N ARG A 242 -24.41 -16.80 -14.71
CA ARG A 242 -23.15 -17.32 -15.25
C ARG A 242 -22.29 -17.91 -14.13
N ARG A 243 -22.23 -17.26 -12.95
CA ARG A 243 -21.55 -17.80 -11.77
C ARG A 243 -22.17 -19.08 -11.26
N ILE A 244 -23.51 -19.17 -11.23
CA ILE A 244 -24.21 -20.40 -10.81
C ILE A 244 -23.93 -21.52 -11.82
N ILE A 245 -23.93 -21.25 -13.12
CA ILE A 245 -23.62 -22.23 -14.16
C ILE A 245 -22.15 -22.67 -14.09
N ASP A 246 -21.23 -21.73 -13.86
CA ASP A 246 -19.80 -22.03 -13.75
C ASP A 246 -19.49 -22.75 -12.43
N ALA A 247 -20.16 -22.40 -11.32
CA ALA A 247 -20.09 -23.13 -10.06
C ALA A 247 -20.69 -24.56 -10.21
N ALA A 248 -21.80 -24.71 -10.92
CA ALA A 248 -22.40 -26.02 -11.18
C ALA A 248 -21.51 -26.87 -12.11
N ARG A 249 -20.86 -26.27 -13.12
CA ARG A 249 -19.87 -26.98 -13.96
C ARG A 249 -18.62 -27.35 -13.18
N ALA A 250 -18.09 -26.45 -12.35
CA ALA A 250 -16.97 -26.71 -11.47
C ALA A 250 -17.29 -27.88 -10.51
N MET A 251 -18.48 -27.83 -9.87
CA MET A 251 -18.92 -28.89 -8.96
C MET A 251 -19.07 -30.25 -9.66
N ARG A 252 -19.47 -30.28 -10.94
CA ARG A 252 -19.58 -31.52 -11.71
C ARG A 252 -18.21 -32.15 -12.05
N GLY A 253 -17.15 -31.33 -12.11
CA GLY A 253 -15.75 -31.78 -12.29
C GLY A 253 -15.08 -32.21 -11.00
N ASP A 254 -15.62 -31.82 -9.82
CA ASP A 254 -14.99 -32.00 -8.51
C ASP A 254 -15.40 -33.28 -7.79
N VAL A 255 -16.53 -33.85 -8.17
CA VAL A 255 -17.01 -35.06 -7.52
C VAL A 255 -16.26 -36.28 -8.09
N ASN A 256 -15.56 -36.98 -7.21
CA ASN A 256 -14.86 -38.22 -7.58
C ASN A 256 -15.83 -39.17 -8.31
N PRO A 257 -15.51 -39.63 -9.54
CA PRO A 257 -16.39 -40.53 -10.29
C PRO A 257 -16.75 -41.78 -9.51
N MET A 258 -15.92 -42.18 -8.54
CA MET A 258 -16.17 -43.30 -7.63
C MET A 258 -17.40 -43.08 -6.74
N LEU A 259 -17.71 -41.82 -6.34
CA LEU A 259 -18.92 -41.48 -5.59
C LEU A 259 -20.19 -41.72 -6.42
N PHE A 260 -20.18 -41.31 -7.69
CA PHE A 260 -21.30 -41.58 -8.58
C PHE A 260 -21.52 -43.07 -8.80
N SER A 261 -20.41 -43.85 -8.92
CA SER A 261 -20.47 -45.28 -9.03
C SER A 261 -21.02 -45.92 -7.77
N LEU A 262 -20.62 -45.45 -6.58
CA LEU A 262 -21.12 -45.92 -5.29
C LEU A 262 -22.61 -45.61 -5.11
N LEU A 263 -23.04 -44.37 -5.44
CA LEU A 263 -24.45 -43.98 -5.38
C LEU A 263 -25.32 -44.79 -6.37
N ALA A 264 -24.82 -45.00 -7.60
CA ALA A 264 -25.48 -45.82 -8.59
C ALA A 264 -25.60 -47.28 -8.13
N PHE A 265 -24.54 -47.80 -7.51
CA PHE A 265 -24.56 -49.15 -6.92
C PHE A 265 -25.54 -49.24 -5.75
N ALA A 266 -25.57 -48.25 -4.85
CA ALA A 266 -26.53 -48.20 -3.74
C ALA A 266 -27.98 -48.18 -4.25
N LEU A 267 -28.24 -47.33 -5.28
CA LEU A 267 -29.56 -47.26 -5.93
C LEU A 267 -29.93 -48.62 -6.58
N PHE A 268 -28.99 -49.23 -7.32
CA PHE A 268 -29.18 -50.55 -7.94
C PHE A 268 -29.44 -51.63 -6.90
N LEU A 269 -28.69 -51.62 -5.79
CA LEU A 269 -28.87 -52.54 -4.68
C LEU A 269 -30.26 -52.37 -4.06
N THR A 270 -30.71 -51.13 -3.82
CA THR A 270 -32.03 -50.86 -3.24
C THR A 270 -33.16 -51.30 -4.17
N LEU A 271 -33.09 -50.91 -5.44
CA LEU A 271 -34.12 -51.27 -6.42
C LEU A 271 -34.16 -52.76 -6.69
N GLY A 272 -32.97 -53.40 -6.81
CA GLY A 272 -32.85 -54.86 -6.98
C GLY A 272 -33.37 -55.64 -5.78
N ALA A 273 -33.02 -55.18 -4.55
CA ALA A 273 -33.57 -55.77 -3.32
C ALA A 273 -35.10 -55.62 -3.22
N THR A 274 -35.62 -54.42 -3.57
CA THR A 274 -37.06 -54.15 -3.60
C THR A 274 -37.79 -55.09 -4.57
N ALA A 275 -37.28 -55.23 -5.79
CA ALA A 275 -37.85 -56.15 -6.76
C ALA A 275 -37.78 -57.61 -6.28
N MET A 276 -36.61 -58.05 -5.75
CA MET A 276 -36.41 -59.39 -5.22
C MET A 276 -37.39 -59.70 -4.08
N VAL A 277 -37.50 -58.77 -3.11
CA VAL A 277 -38.45 -58.95 -1.98
C VAL A 277 -39.87 -58.95 -2.48
N ARG A 278 -40.26 -58.07 -3.40
CA ARG A 278 -41.64 -58.00 -3.95
C ARG A 278 -42.06 -59.31 -4.60
N PHE A 279 -41.19 -59.98 -5.32
CA PHE A 279 -41.51 -61.19 -6.04
C PHE A 279 -41.27 -62.49 -5.27
N ALA A 280 -40.31 -62.51 -4.36
CA ALA A 280 -39.84 -63.71 -3.67
C ALA A 280 -40.36 -63.83 -2.23
N TYR A 281 -40.81 -62.75 -1.62
CA TYR A 281 -41.31 -62.76 -0.25
C TYR A 281 -42.74 -63.31 -0.22
N HIS A 282 -43.00 -64.34 0.56
CA HIS A 282 -44.29 -65.00 0.66
C HIS A 282 -45.23 -64.30 1.66
N ASN A 283 -45.50 -63.05 1.37
CA ASN A 283 -46.54 -62.28 2.05
C ASN A 283 -47.49 -61.72 1.00
N PRO A 284 -48.68 -62.26 0.81
CA PRO A 284 -49.59 -61.84 -0.29
C PRO A 284 -50.08 -60.41 -0.17
N ALA A 285 -49.95 -59.74 0.97
CA ALA A 285 -50.34 -58.37 1.20
C ALA A 285 -49.21 -57.33 0.93
N MET A 286 -47.96 -57.70 0.62
CA MET A 286 -46.83 -56.79 0.44
C MET A 286 -46.95 -56.00 -0.85
N SER A 287 -47.07 -54.68 -0.72
CA SER A 287 -47.08 -53.72 -1.85
C SER A 287 -45.66 -53.40 -2.31
N TRP A 288 -45.54 -52.68 -3.45
CA TRP A 288 -44.22 -52.18 -3.87
C TRP A 288 -43.61 -51.20 -2.85
N LEU A 289 -44.45 -50.44 -2.17
CA LEU A 289 -44.03 -49.49 -1.14
C LEU A 289 -43.50 -50.25 0.09
N ASP A 290 -44.18 -51.31 0.53
CA ASP A 290 -43.76 -52.16 1.65
C ASP A 290 -42.43 -52.88 1.34
N ALA A 291 -42.26 -53.34 0.08
CA ALA A 291 -41.02 -53.97 -0.37
C ALA A 291 -39.87 -52.98 -0.40
N LEU A 292 -40.09 -51.73 -0.86
CA LEU A 292 -39.10 -50.65 -0.85
C LEU A 292 -38.73 -50.25 0.58
N TYR A 293 -39.75 -50.12 1.44
CA TYR A 293 -39.54 -49.81 2.86
C TYR A 293 -38.69 -50.88 3.52
N PHE A 294 -39.06 -52.18 3.39
CA PHE A 294 -38.36 -53.30 3.96
C PHE A 294 -36.93 -53.48 3.41
N ALA A 295 -36.71 -53.26 2.11
CA ALA A 295 -35.40 -53.28 1.51
C ALA A 295 -34.55 -52.14 2.06
N SER A 296 -35.11 -50.92 2.20
CA SER A 296 -34.41 -49.73 2.71
C SER A 296 -34.02 -49.90 4.17
N GLU A 297 -34.91 -50.39 5.07
CA GLU A 297 -34.57 -50.60 6.47
C GLU A 297 -33.51 -51.71 6.66
N THR A 298 -33.54 -52.73 5.79
CA THR A 298 -32.53 -53.81 5.80
C THR A 298 -31.15 -53.31 5.37
N ILE A 299 -31.09 -52.47 4.28
CA ILE A 299 -29.84 -51.89 3.76
C ILE A 299 -29.25 -50.87 4.74
N THR A 300 -30.10 -50.03 5.36
CA THR A 300 -29.63 -49.02 6.32
C THR A 300 -29.32 -49.63 7.70
N GLY A 301 -29.73 -50.85 7.94
CA GLY A 301 -29.50 -51.53 9.20
C GLY A 301 -30.43 -51.10 10.35
N VAL A 302 -31.48 -50.33 10.04
CA VAL A 302 -32.43 -49.84 11.06
C VAL A 302 -33.28 -50.95 11.64
N GLY A 303 -33.90 -51.82 10.80
CA GLY A 303 -34.58 -53.04 11.18
C GLY A 303 -35.65 -52.91 12.24
N TYR A 304 -36.77 -52.22 11.95
CA TYR A 304 -37.87 -52.06 12.88
C TYR A 304 -38.56 -53.35 13.24
N GLY A 305 -38.39 -54.42 12.43
CA GLY A 305 -38.89 -55.76 12.73
C GLY A 305 -40.33 -56.02 12.32
N GLU A 306 -40.95 -55.13 11.58
CA GLU A 306 -42.33 -55.28 11.06
C GLU A 306 -42.42 -56.41 10.03
N PHE A 307 -41.32 -56.62 9.26
CA PHE A 307 -41.15 -57.73 8.34
C PHE A 307 -39.92 -58.55 8.73
N SER A 308 -39.99 -59.89 8.52
CA SER A 308 -38.89 -60.76 8.92
C SER A 308 -38.59 -61.85 7.90
N PHE A 309 -37.32 -62.09 7.61
CA PHE A 309 -36.85 -63.18 6.77
C PHE A 309 -36.88 -64.58 7.49
N SER A 310 -37.20 -64.62 8.80
CA SER A 310 -37.13 -65.86 9.62
C SER A 310 -38.03 -66.99 9.13
N GLN A 311 -39.18 -66.63 8.50
CA GLN A 311 -40.17 -67.57 7.97
C GLN A 311 -40.01 -67.85 6.46
N GLN A 312 -39.01 -67.21 5.80
CA GLN A 312 -38.80 -67.29 4.36
C GLN A 312 -37.92 -68.47 3.96
N SER A 313 -37.90 -68.81 2.67
CA SER A 313 -37.06 -69.86 2.11
C SER A 313 -35.56 -69.68 2.42
N PRO A 314 -34.79 -70.74 2.56
CA PRO A 314 -33.37 -70.67 2.95
C PRO A 314 -32.53 -69.78 2.03
N TRP A 315 -32.79 -69.79 0.71
CA TRP A 315 -32.03 -68.97 -0.23
C TRP A 315 -32.32 -67.49 -0.04
N LEU A 316 -33.59 -67.09 0.30
CA LEU A 316 -33.96 -65.73 0.55
C LEU A 316 -33.33 -65.21 1.86
N ARG A 317 -33.12 -66.07 2.84
CA ARG A 317 -32.38 -65.73 4.07
C ARG A 317 -30.90 -65.50 3.79
N ILE A 318 -30.29 -66.32 2.92
CA ILE A 318 -28.90 -66.08 2.47
C ILE A 318 -28.79 -64.81 1.72
N PHE A 319 -29.73 -64.48 0.80
CA PHE A 319 -29.80 -63.20 0.13
C PHE A 319 -29.94 -62.04 1.12
N ALA A 320 -30.79 -62.16 2.13
CA ALA A 320 -30.95 -61.10 3.16
C ALA A 320 -29.66 -60.86 3.94
N ILE A 321 -28.93 -61.93 4.30
CA ILE A 321 -27.61 -61.80 4.95
C ILE A 321 -26.64 -61.04 4.05
N GLY A 322 -26.58 -61.38 2.76
CA GLY A 322 -25.75 -60.65 1.78
C GLY A 322 -26.17 -59.18 1.63
N LEU A 323 -27.49 -58.91 1.63
CA LEU A 323 -28.04 -57.54 1.57
C LEU A 323 -27.67 -56.72 2.81
N MET A 324 -27.72 -57.30 4.02
CA MET A 324 -27.31 -56.64 5.26
C MET A 324 -25.84 -56.26 5.25
N PHE A 325 -24.93 -57.20 4.91
CA PHE A 325 -23.50 -56.88 4.80
C PHE A 325 -23.20 -55.90 3.69
N GLY A 326 -23.84 -56.02 2.52
CA GLY A 326 -23.71 -55.10 1.40
C GLY A 326 -24.17 -53.68 1.77
N GLY A 327 -25.32 -53.57 2.45
CA GLY A 327 -25.88 -52.31 2.92
C GLY A 327 -24.96 -51.59 3.92
N VAL A 328 -24.51 -52.30 4.97
CA VAL A 328 -23.59 -51.75 5.96
C VAL A 328 -22.28 -51.30 5.31
N THR A 329 -21.75 -52.07 4.36
CA THR A 329 -20.51 -51.72 3.65
C THR A 329 -20.70 -50.46 2.82
N VAL A 330 -21.79 -50.34 2.04
CA VAL A 330 -22.10 -49.16 1.24
C VAL A 330 -22.25 -47.92 2.13
N THR A 331 -22.99 -48.05 3.24
CA THR A 331 -23.19 -46.93 4.18
C THR A 331 -21.88 -46.50 4.83
N ALA A 332 -21.04 -47.45 5.27
CA ALA A 332 -19.73 -47.14 5.86
C ALA A 332 -18.78 -46.44 4.89
N VAL A 333 -18.73 -46.88 3.61
CA VAL A 333 -17.92 -46.23 2.57
C VAL A 333 -18.45 -44.82 2.24
N LEU A 334 -19.78 -44.64 2.20
CA LEU A 334 -20.39 -43.33 1.95
C LEU A 334 -20.08 -42.36 3.09
N VAL A 335 -20.18 -42.80 4.36
CA VAL A 335 -19.84 -41.96 5.52
C VAL A 335 -18.34 -41.64 5.55
N ALA A 336 -17.47 -42.62 5.26
CA ALA A 336 -16.03 -42.39 5.18
C ALA A 336 -15.68 -41.37 4.08
N PHE A 337 -16.32 -41.46 2.91
CA PHE A 337 -16.14 -40.53 1.83
C PHE A 337 -16.65 -39.11 2.18
N LEU A 338 -17.80 -39.04 2.86
CA LEU A 338 -18.36 -37.75 3.32
C LEU A 338 -17.45 -37.11 4.38
N ALA A 339 -16.90 -37.93 5.30
CA ALA A 339 -15.93 -37.49 6.30
C ALA A 339 -14.63 -37.01 5.63
N ASP A 340 -14.12 -37.73 4.63
CA ASP A 340 -12.94 -37.28 3.85
C ASP A 340 -13.22 -35.96 3.11
N LEU A 341 -14.41 -35.80 2.56
CA LEU A 341 -14.84 -34.55 1.89
C LEU A 341 -14.87 -33.36 2.87
N LEU A 342 -15.41 -33.57 4.08
CA LEU A 342 -15.54 -32.52 5.10
C LEU A 342 -14.21 -32.21 5.81
N LEU A 343 -13.36 -33.21 6.00
CA LEU A 343 -12.05 -33.07 6.67
C LEU A 343 -10.93 -32.68 5.72
N SER A 344 -11.14 -32.73 4.42
CA SER A 344 -10.11 -32.52 3.42
C SER A 344 -9.82 -31.04 3.24
N ARG A 345 -8.78 -30.51 3.92
CA ARG A 345 -8.14 -29.21 3.62
C ARG A 345 -7.67 -29.12 2.14
N ARG A 346 -7.44 -30.25 1.50
CA ARG A 346 -7.11 -30.35 0.06
C ARG A 346 -8.21 -29.79 -0.85
N PHE A 347 -9.44 -29.72 -0.35
CA PHE A 347 -10.56 -29.17 -1.13
C PHE A 347 -10.36 -27.69 -1.46
N LEU A 348 -9.90 -26.87 -0.52
CA LEU A 348 -9.63 -25.45 -0.74
C LEU A 348 -8.47 -25.24 -1.72
N GLN A 349 -7.41 -26.05 -1.61
CA GLN A 349 -6.26 -25.97 -2.52
C GLN A 349 -6.65 -26.34 -3.95
N THR A 350 -7.39 -27.43 -4.12
CA THR A 350 -7.83 -27.89 -5.43
C THR A 350 -8.84 -26.96 -6.08
N ALA A 351 -9.73 -26.35 -5.29
CA ALA A 351 -10.74 -25.41 -5.78
C ALA A 351 -10.09 -24.11 -6.34
N GLY A 352 -9.08 -23.59 -5.65
CA GLY A 352 -8.31 -22.43 -6.12
C GLY A 352 -7.65 -22.66 -7.49
N ILE A 353 -6.93 -23.78 -7.61
CA ILE A 353 -6.24 -24.16 -8.85
C ILE A 353 -7.22 -24.35 -10.03
N ARG A 354 -8.37 -25.03 -9.79
CA ARG A 354 -9.36 -25.27 -10.84
C ARG A 354 -10.00 -23.98 -11.34
N ARG A 355 -10.31 -23.06 -10.42
CA ARG A 355 -10.88 -21.75 -10.78
C ARG A 355 -9.89 -20.94 -11.59
N ALA A 356 -8.62 -20.87 -11.17
CA ALA A 356 -7.56 -20.13 -11.84
C ALA A 356 -7.28 -20.63 -13.26
N ARG A 357 -7.29 -21.95 -13.50
CA ARG A 357 -7.06 -22.55 -14.83
C ARG A 357 -8.02 -22.07 -15.92
N HIS A 358 -9.23 -21.66 -15.55
CA HIS A 358 -10.24 -21.19 -16.49
C HIS A 358 -10.27 -19.67 -16.64
N MET A 359 -9.54 -18.94 -15.79
CA MET A 359 -9.49 -17.48 -15.85
C MET A 359 -8.60 -17.01 -17.00
N ARG A 360 -8.97 -15.89 -17.57
CA ARG A 360 -8.21 -15.18 -18.63
C ARG A 360 -8.31 -13.70 -18.37
N ASP A 361 -7.29 -12.95 -18.78
CA ASP A 361 -7.24 -11.51 -18.57
C ASP A 361 -7.34 -11.10 -17.09
N HIS A 362 -6.97 -12.03 -16.19
CA HIS A 362 -6.92 -11.86 -14.74
C HIS A 362 -5.54 -11.38 -14.31
N VAL A 363 -5.44 -10.85 -13.10
CA VAL A 363 -4.16 -10.46 -12.50
C VAL A 363 -3.71 -11.53 -11.51
N VAL A 364 -2.46 -11.96 -11.61
CA VAL A 364 -1.85 -12.87 -10.63
C VAL A 364 -1.07 -12.06 -9.61
N VAL A 365 -1.37 -12.26 -8.33
CA VAL A 365 -0.66 -11.62 -7.21
C VAL A 365 0.08 -12.69 -6.43
N VAL A 366 1.42 -12.60 -6.41
CA VAL A 366 2.30 -13.52 -5.69
C VAL A 366 2.69 -12.90 -4.35
N GLY A 367 2.28 -13.55 -3.28
CA GLY A 367 2.51 -13.13 -1.89
C GLY A 367 1.34 -12.34 -1.30
N LEU A 368 0.87 -12.78 -0.15
CA LEU A 368 -0.27 -12.21 0.58
C LEU A 368 0.19 -11.53 1.88
N GLY A 369 1.19 -10.64 1.77
CA GLY A 369 1.56 -9.71 2.84
C GLY A 369 0.63 -8.48 2.86
N SER A 370 0.95 -7.47 3.69
CA SER A 370 0.17 -6.23 3.77
C SER A 370 0.01 -5.53 2.40
N ILE A 371 1.07 -5.50 1.60
CA ILE A 371 1.01 -4.94 0.23
C ILE A 371 0.17 -5.84 -0.68
N GLY A 372 0.35 -7.16 -0.61
CA GLY A 372 -0.37 -8.11 -1.45
C GLY A 372 -1.88 -8.04 -1.24
N VAL A 373 -2.34 -8.05 0.02
CA VAL A 373 -3.77 -7.95 0.32
C VAL A 373 -4.36 -6.62 -0.15
N ARG A 374 -3.60 -5.51 -0.04
CA ARG A 374 -4.05 -4.20 -0.52
C ARG A 374 -4.16 -4.17 -2.05
N VAL A 375 -3.15 -4.70 -2.75
CA VAL A 375 -3.18 -4.84 -4.23
C VAL A 375 -4.37 -5.69 -4.67
N VAL A 376 -4.64 -6.82 -3.99
CA VAL A 376 -5.82 -7.67 -4.27
C VAL A 376 -7.11 -6.90 -4.06
N SER A 377 -7.25 -6.18 -2.96
CA SER A 377 -8.44 -5.37 -2.64
C SER A 377 -8.66 -4.27 -3.70
N ASP A 378 -7.62 -3.52 -4.06
CA ASP A 378 -7.71 -2.43 -5.04
C ASP A 378 -8.06 -2.96 -6.43
N LEU A 379 -7.46 -4.08 -6.87
CA LEU A 379 -7.77 -4.73 -8.15
C LEU A 379 -9.20 -5.25 -8.19
N THR A 380 -9.65 -5.90 -7.11
CA THR A 380 -11.00 -6.45 -7.00
C THR A 380 -12.04 -5.34 -6.98
N THR A 381 -11.78 -4.26 -6.24
CA THR A 381 -12.63 -3.07 -6.21
C THR A 381 -12.70 -2.39 -7.58
N ALA A 382 -11.58 -2.39 -8.31
CA ALA A 382 -11.51 -1.92 -9.69
C ALA A 382 -12.15 -2.89 -10.71
N GLY A 383 -12.73 -4.01 -10.27
CA GLY A 383 -13.50 -4.95 -11.10
C GLY A 383 -12.66 -5.96 -11.87
N TYR A 384 -11.39 -6.12 -11.55
CA TYR A 384 -10.52 -7.13 -12.18
C TYR A 384 -10.65 -8.47 -11.47
N ASP A 385 -10.56 -9.54 -12.24
CA ASP A 385 -10.41 -10.88 -11.70
C ASP A 385 -8.97 -11.06 -11.20
N VAL A 386 -8.82 -11.62 -10.00
CA VAL A 386 -7.53 -11.79 -9.35
C VAL A 386 -7.33 -13.24 -8.95
N VAL A 387 -6.10 -13.74 -9.04
CA VAL A 387 -5.63 -15.01 -8.50
C VAL A 387 -4.47 -14.73 -7.57
N VAL A 388 -4.47 -15.32 -6.38
CA VAL A 388 -3.36 -15.18 -5.42
C VAL A 388 -2.54 -16.46 -5.38
N ILE A 389 -1.22 -16.34 -5.34
CA ILE A 389 -0.28 -17.41 -5.00
C ILE A 389 0.31 -17.11 -3.63
N GLU A 390 0.15 -18.02 -2.67
CA GLU A 390 0.64 -17.87 -1.30
C GLU A 390 1.34 -19.16 -0.83
N GLY A 391 2.49 -19.01 -0.16
CA GLY A 391 3.24 -20.13 0.37
C GLY A 391 2.80 -20.61 1.75
N ASP A 392 2.21 -19.72 2.56
CA ASP A 392 1.79 -20.01 3.92
C ASP A 392 0.28 -20.29 3.99
N GLU A 393 -0.07 -21.55 4.29
CA GLU A 393 -1.47 -21.98 4.47
C GLU A 393 -2.14 -21.39 5.72
N ASN A 394 -1.37 -20.81 6.64
CA ASN A 394 -1.87 -20.18 7.86
C ASN A 394 -1.79 -18.64 7.80
N ASN A 395 -1.62 -18.06 6.62
CA ASN A 395 -1.51 -16.63 6.45
C ASN A 395 -2.75 -15.90 7.01
N ARG A 396 -2.51 -14.88 7.83
CA ARG A 396 -3.56 -14.10 8.52
C ARG A 396 -4.54 -13.40 7.60
N PHE A 397 -4.16 -13.11 6.35
CA PHE A 397 -4.99 -12.40 5.38
C PHE A 397 -5.88 -13.29 4.51
N LEU A 398 -5.85 -14.61 4.72
CA LEU A 398 -6.67 -15.56 3.95
C LEU A 398 -8.17 -15.31 4.12
N SER A 399 -8.60 -14.93 5.33
CA SER A 399 -10.01 -14.57 5.58
C SER A 399 -10.44 -13.36 4.74
N THR A 400 -9.62 -12.32 4.67
CA THR A 400 -9.91 -11.12 3.88
C THR A 400 -10.03 -11.44 2.38
N VAL A 401 -9.13 -12.27 1.86
CA VAL A 401 -9.17 -12.67 0.44
C VAL A 401 -10.37 -13.59 0.15
N ALA A 402 -10.76 -14.43 1.10
CA ALA A 402 -11.96 -15.26 0.99
C ALA A 402 -13.25 -14.42 0.93
N GLU A 403 -13.34 -13.34 1.72
CA GLU A 403 -14.46 -12.38 1.66
C GLU A 403 -14.56 -11.68 0.30
N LEU A 404 -13.41 -11.45 -0.37
CA LEU A 404 -13.36 -10.89 -1.72
C LEU A 404 -13.66 -11.91 -2.82
N ASP A 405 -13.91 -13.17 -2.49
CA ASP A 405 -14.16 -14.28 -3.43
C ASP A 405 -13.00 -14.48 -4.43
N VAL A 406 -11.75 -14.31 -3.98
CA VAL A 406 -10.55 -14.46 -4.80
C VAL A 406 -9.94 -15.85 -4.59
N PRO A 407 -9.66 -16.61 -5.66
CA PRO A 407 -9.02 -17.92 -5.54
C PRO A 407 -7.57 -17.80 -5.08
N VAL A 408 -7.18 -18.64 -4.13
CA VAL A 408 -5.82 -18.74 -3.62
C VAL A 408 -5.22 -20.08 -4.05
N ILE A 409 -4.02 -20.04 -4.61
CA ILE A 409 -3.20 -21.20 -4.93
C ILE A 409 -2.08 -21.27 -3.90
N PHE A 410 -2.05 -22.36 -3.13
CA PHE A 410 -0.98 -22.58 -2.18
C PHE A 410 0.20 -23.28 -2.87
N GLY A 411 1.38 -22.69 -2.72
CA GLY A 411 2.60 -23.23 -3.29
C GLY A 411 3.74 -22.22 -3.38
N ASP A 412 4.91 -22.72 -3.76
CA ASP A 412 6.07 -21.89 -4.00
C ASP A 412 6.01 -21.30 -5.42
N ALA A 413 5.97 -19.98 -5.51
CA ALA A 413 5.90 -19.28 -6.79
C ALA A 413 7.20 -19.35 -7.62
N THR A 414 8.30 -19.85 -7.07
CA THR A 414 9.53 -20.14 -7.82
C THR A 414 9.42 -21.44 -8.65
N MET A 415 8.35 -22.22 -8.44
CA MET A 415 8.10 -23.45 -9.17
C MET A 415 7.18 -23.22 -10.38
N HIS A 416 7.60 -23.67 -11.55
CA HIS A 416 6.81 -23.60 -12.80
C HIS A 416 5.38 -24.12 -12.64
N GLN A 417 5.20 -25.27 -11.98
CA GLN A 417 3.90 -25.90 -11.79
C GLN A 417 2.92 -25.01 -11.01
N THR A 418 3.42 -24.22 -10.04
CA THR A 418 2.59 -23.28 -9.27
C THR A 418 2.12 -22.14 -10.16
N LEU A 419 3.03 -21.57 -10.97
CA LEU A 419 2.73 -20.49 -11.91
C LEU A 419 1.80 -20.96 -13.05
N GLU A 420 2.00 -22.16 -13.59
CA GLU A 420 1.09 -22.79 -14.56
C GLU A 420 -0.31 -22.96 -13.97
N SER A 421 -0.39 -23.38 -12.69
CA SER A 421 -1.66 -23.54 -11.98
C SER A 421 -2.43 -22.22 -11.85
N ALA A 422 -1.72 -21.09 -11.80
CA ALA A 422 -2.28 -19.74 -11.82
C ALA A 422 -2.58 -19.22 -13.23
N ASN A 423 -2.30 -20.00 -14.29
CA ASN A 423 -2.52 -19.66 -15.70
C ASN A 423 -1.86 -18.32 -16.10
N VAL A 424 -0.60 -18.12 -15.67
CA VAL A 424 0.15 -16.86 -15.88
C VAL A 424 0.29 -16.47 -17.35
N GLU A 425 0.34 -17.44 -18.27
CA GLU A 425 0.43 -17.19 -19.72
C GLU A 425 -0.78 -16.44 -20.28
N ARG A 426 -1.93 -16.53 -19.61
CA ARG A 426 -3.18 -15.87 -20.00
C ARG A 426 -3.58 -14.76 -19.04
N ALA A 427 -2.67 -14.41 -18.15
CA ALA A 427 -2.87 -13.30 -17.22
C ALA A 427 -2.75 -11.96 -17.96
N ARG A 428 -3.44 -10.95 -17.45
CA ARG A 428 -3.27 -9.54 -17.83
C ARG A 428 -1.95 -9.00 -17.34
N GLY A 429 -1.50 -9.45 -16.17
CA GLY A 429 -0.24 -9.06 -15.55
C GLY A 429 0.02 -9.87 -14.29
N VAL A 430 1.26 -9.84 -13.82
CA VAL A 430 1.72 -10.53 -12.61
C VAL A 430 2.37 -9.54 -11.66
N ALA A 431 1.89 -9.47 -10.42
CA ALA A 431 2.48 -8.68 -9.34
C ALA A 431 3.17 -9.60 -8.34
N VAL A 432 4.50 -9.53 -8.26
CA VAL A 432 5.33 -10.32 -7.33
C VAL A 432 5.68 -9.42 -6.14
N VAL A 433 4.98 -9.59 -5.02
CA VAL A 433 4.97 -8.65 -3.89
C VAL A 433 5.22 -9.30 -2.52
N THR A 434 5.92 -10.45 -2.50
CA THR A 434 6.30 -11.08 -1.23
C THR A 434 7.24 -10.17 -0.43
N ASP A 435 7.45 -10.45 0.85
CA ASP A 435 8.38 -9.70 1.71
C ASP A 435 9.86 -10.06 1.52
N HIS A 436 10.16 -11.08 0.72
CA HIS A 436 11.50 -11.57 0.44
C HIS A 436 11.99 -11.18 -0.96
N ASP A 437 12.91 -10.22 -1.03
CA ASP A 437 13.45 -9.71 -2.30
C ASP A 437 14.02 -10.82 -3.19
N MET A 438 14.73 -11.80 -2.60
CA MET A 438 15.32 -12.90 -3.37
C MET A 438 14.26 -13.80 -4.01
N LYS A 439 13.18 -14.13 -3.29
CA LYS A 439 12.06 -14.90 -3.83
C LYS A 439 11.36 -14.14 -4.95
N ASN A 440 11.22 -12.82 -4.79
CA ASN A 440 10.60 -11.98 -5.81
C ASN A 440 11.45 -11.98 -7.10
N ILE A 441 12.77 -11.87 -6.97
CA ILE A 441 13.70 -11.90 -8.13
C ILE A 441 13.67 -13.27 -8.81
N GLU A 442 13.75 -14.35 -8.03
CA GLU A 442 13.70 -15.72 -8.54
C GLU A 442 12.38 -16.00 -9.27
N THR A 443 11.25 -15.67 -8.65
CA THR A 443 9.93 -15.77 -9.28
C THR A 443 9.87 -14.96 -10.58
N GLY A 444 10.41 -13.74 -10.58
CA GLY A 444 10.48 -12.91 -11.78
C GLY A 444 11.27 -13.56 -12.90
N ILE A 445 12.43 -14.17 -12.61
CA ILE A 445 13.26 -14.87 -13.59
C ILE A 445 12.50 -16.08 -14.18
N VAL A 446 11.84 -16.88 -13.33
CA VAL A 446 11.03 -18.02 -13.78
C VAL A 446 9.87 -17.54 -14.66
N LEU A 447 9.21 -16.43 -14.31
CA LEU A 447 8.17 -15.82 -15.14
C LEU A 447 8.70 -15.38 -16.52
N LEU A 448 9.89 -14.78 -16.59
CA LEU A 448 10.51 -14.41 -17.87
C LEU A 448 10.85 -15.63 -18.71
N GLU A 449 11.30 -16.72 -18.08
CA GLU A 449 11.57 -17.98 -18.78
C GLU A 449 10.28 -18.58 -19.37
N MET A 450 9.19 -18.59 -18.58
CA MET A 450 7.89 -19.14 -19.01
C MET A 450 7.21 -18.30 -20.09
N LEU A 451 7.23 -16.98 -19.93
CA LEU A 451 6.49 -16.05 -20.79
C LEU A 451 7.30 -15.57 -22.01
N GLY A 452 8.62 -15.75 -21.99
CA GLY A 452 9.55 -15.23 -22.99
C GLY A 452 9.90 -13.75 -22.77
N SER A 453 11.04 -13.33 -23.31
CA SER A 453 11.56 -11.95 -23.18
C SER A 453 10.69 -10.89 -23.86
N ASP A 454 9.92 -11.26 -24.87
CA ASP A 454 9.04 -10.36 -25.62
C ASP A 454 7.58 -10.42 -25.16
N THR A 455 7.35 -10.90 -23.94
CA THR A 455 6.00 -11.01 -23.37
C THR A 455 5.31 -9.67 -23.28
N LYS A 456 4.00 -9.65 -23.58
CA LYS A 456 3.12 -8.50 -23.35
C LYS A 456 2.52 -8.49 -21.95
N VAL A 457 2.75 -9.53 -21.16
CA VAL A 457 2.27 -9.63 -19.78
C VAL A 457 3.21 -8.84 -18.87
N PRO A 458 2.81 -7.72 -18.30
CA PRO A 458 3.66 -6.94 -17.41
C PRO A 458 3.95 -7.73 -16.14
N ILE A 459 5.24 -7.85 -15.81
CA ILE A 459 5.72 -8.42 -14.56
C ILE A 459 6.15 -7.27 -13.66
N VAL A 460 5.41 -7.06 -12.57
CA VAL A 460 5.72 -6.04 -11.56
C VAL A 460 6.35 -6.71 -10.36
N MET A 461 7.54 -6.27 -10.00
CA MET A 461 8.30 -6.85 -8.91
C MET A 461 8.54 -5.83 -7.80
N ARG A 462 8.24 -6.22 -6.58
CA ARG A 462 8.59 -5.49 -5.37
C ARG A 462 10.02 -5.80 -4.95
N VAL A 463 10.80 -4.77 -4.61
CA VAL A 463 12.05 -4.89 -3.86
C VAL A 463 12.09 -3.82 -2.77
N GLN A 464 12.88 -4.04 -1.72
CA GLN A 464 12.95 -3.06 -0.64
C GLN A 464 13.75 -1.82 -1.03
N GLY A 465 14.95 -1.99 -1.56
CA GLY A 465 15.91 -0.92 -1.75
C GLY A 465 16.14 -0.49 -3.20
N ARG A 466 16.39 0.81 -3.42
CA ARG A 466 16.68 1.39 -4.73
C ARG A 466 17.90 0.75 -5.43
N ALA A 467 18.98 0.50 -4.69
CA ALA A 467 20.19 -0.07 -5.27
C ALA A 467 19.91 -1.44 -5.90
N LEU A 468 19.15 -2.29 -5.21
CA LEU A 468 18.74 -3.59 -5.70
C LEU A 468 17.78 -3.46 -6.89
N SER A 469 16.79 -2.56 -6.82
CA SER A 469 15.88 -2.27 -7.93
C SER A 469 16.65 -1.94 -9.21
N ASN A 470 17.60 -1.02 -9.12
CA ASN A 470 18.44 -0.61 -10.26
C ASN A 470 19.33 -1.74 -10.78
N ALA A 471 19.87 -2.59 -9.89
CA ALA A 471 20.71 -3.71 -10.28
C ALA A 471 19.91 -4.79 -11.03
N VAL A 472 18.75 -5.13 -10.50
CA VAL A 472 17.82 -6.12 -11.08
C VAL A 472 17.33 -5.66 -12.45
N ASN A 473 16.91 -4.39 -12.57
CA ASN A 473 16.50 -3.79 -13.83
C ASN A 473 17.63 -3.90 -14.90
N ARG A 474 18.84 -3.42 -14.57
CA ARG A 474 19.96 -3.42 -15.53
C ARG A 474 20.43 -4.81 -15.92
N ARG A 475 20.39 -5.76 -14.97
CA ARG A 475 20.95 -7.10 -15.20
C ARG A 475 19.99 -8.04 -15.90
N PHE A 476 18.70 -7.98 -15.57
CA PHE A 476 17.68 -8.90 -16.03
C PHE A 476 16.66 -8.27 -16.98
N GLY A 477 16.70 -6.93 -17.17
CA GLY A 477 15.81 -6.24 -18.10
C GLY A 477 14.37 -6.05 -17.60
N PHE A 478 14.10 -6.21 -16.30
CA PHE A 478 12.77 -5.97 -15.76
C PHE A 478 12.41 -4.49 -15.82
N GLU A 479 11.34 -4.14 -16.50
CA GLU A 479 10.91 -2.75 -16.64
C GLU A 479 10.20 -2.21 -15.37
N ASN A 480 9.51 -3.10 -14.66
CA ASN A 480 8.62 -2.71 -13.55
C ASN A 480 9.10 -3.22 -12.19
N VAL A 481 10.34 -2.88 -11.81
CA VAL A 481 10.84 -3.13 -10.45
C VAL A 481 10.51 -1.93 -9.56
N ARG A 482 9.72 -2.14 -8.51
CA ARG A 482 9.24 -1.09 -7.60
C ARG A 482 9.94 -1.17 -6.24
N SER A 483 10.70 -0.13 -5.92
CA SER A 483 11.31 0.03 -4.59
C SER A 483 10.27 0.57 -3.60
N ILE A 484 9.98 -0.19 -2.54
CA ILE A 484 9.06 0.25 -1.48
C ILE A 484 9.57 1.51 -0.78
N VAL A 485 10.87 1.59 -0.58
CA VAL A 485 11.49 2.76 0.03
C VAL A 485 11.25 4.02 -0.81
N ASP A 486 11.37 3.91 -2.14
CA ASP A 486 11.16 5.05 -3.04
C ASP A 486 9.69 5.49 -3.13
N LEU A 487 8.76 4.59 -2.84
CA LEU A 487 7.33 4.90 -2.81
C LEU A 487 6.91 5.52 -1.48
N ALA A 488 7.42 5.01 -0.36
CA ALA A 488 6.99 5.41 0.97
C ALA A 488 7.80 6.57 1.57
N ALA A 489 9.13 6.59 1.41
CA ALA A 489 9.99 7.60 2.04
C ALA A 489 9.56 9.06 1.77
N PRO A 490 9.14 9.44 0.54
CA PRO A 490 8.69 10.81 0.28
C PRO A 490 7.55 11.28 1.19
N TRP A 491 6.64 10.38 1.55
CA TRP A 491 5.51 10.67 2.43
C TRP A 491 5.96 10.94 3.87
N PHE A 492 6.84 10.10 4.40
CA PHE A 492 7.41 10.30 5.74
C PHE A 492 8.24 11.57 5.82
N ILE A 493 9.07 11.83 4.82
CA ILE A 493 9.92 13.02 4.75
C ILE A 493 9.06 14.28 4.62
N GLY A 494 8.09 14.27 3.72
CA GLY A 494 7.15 15.37 3.54
C GLY A 494 6.39 15.69 4.82
N ALA A 495 5.79 14.68 5.44
CA ALA A 495 5.06 14.83 6.70
C ALA A 495 5.94 15.34 7.84
N ALA A 496 7.17 14.83 7.99
CA ALA A 496 8.13 15.30 9.00
C ALA A 496 8.53 16.77 8.79
N MET A 497 8.63 17.20 7.55
CA MET A 497 8.92 18.58 7.19
C MET A 497 7.70 19.51 7.27
N GLY A 498 6.51 18.98 7.47
CA GLY A 498 5.26 19.75 7.49
C GLY A 498 4.72 20.07 6.10
N LEU A 499 5.05 19.27 5.12
CA LEU A 499 4.56 19.35 3.76
C LEU A 499 3.39 18.38 3.59
N GLN A 500 2.45 18.71 2.74
CA GLN A 500 1.38 17.80 2.36
C GLN A 500 1.77 17.06 1.08
N VAL A 501 2.02 15.76 1.18
CA VAL A 501 2.20 14.89 0.02
C VAL A 501 0.82 14.44 -0.45
N LEU A 502 0.55 14.54 -1.74
CA LEU A 502 -0.75 14.25 -2.35
C LEU A 502 -0.71 12.97 -3.19
N GLY A 503 0.47 12.61 -3.68
CA GLY A 503 0.65 11.40 -4.47
C GLY A 503 2.10 11.19 -4.87
N THR A 504 2.44 9.92 -5.12
CA THR A 504 3.71 9.52 -5.70
C THR A 504 3.46 8.57 -6.86
N PHE A 505 4.19 8.72 -7.95
CA PHE A 505 4.06 7.87 -9.14
C PHE A 505 5.41 7.74 -9.86
N TRP A 506 5.48 6.84 -10.82
CA TRP A 506 6.70 6.59 -11.58
C TRP A 506 6.58 7.06 -13.03
N VAL A 507 7.66 7.67 -13.51
CA VAL A 507 7.84 7.93 -14.95
C VAL A 507 9.20 7.37 -15.33
N GLY A 508 9.21 6.33 -16.16
CA GLY A 508 10.41 5.55 -16.43
C GLY A 508 10.99 4.97 -15.13
N GLN A 509 12.25 5.30 -14.84
CA GLN A 509 12.96 4.83 -13.66
C GLN A 509 13.03 5.87 -12.53
N ARG A 510 12.26 6.95 -12.61
CA ARG A 510 12.25 8.02 -11.60
C ARG A 510 10.91 8.11 -10.87
N SER A 511 10.98 8.25 -9.56
CA SER A 511 9.83 8.54 -8.72
C SER A 511 9.53 10.04 -8.75
N PHE A 512 8.30 10.37 -9.06
CA PHE A 512 7.73 11.72 -9.01
C PHE A 512 6.80 11.85 -7.82
N MET A 513 6.66 13.07 -7.34
CA MET A 513 5.77 13.41 -6.23
C MET A 513 4.91 14.62 -6.59
N VAL A 514 3.69 14.62 -6.12
CA VAL A 514 2.83 15.79 -6.05
C VAL A 514 2.75 16.21 -4.59
N GLY A 515 3.01 17.48 -4.33
CA GLY A 515 2.97 18.01 -2.98
C GLY A 515 2.40 19.42 -2.92
N ALA A 516 1.83 19.76 -1.76
CA ALA A 516 1.34 21.10 -1.48
C ALA A 516 2.08 21.70 -0.30
N MET A 517 2.25 23.01 -0.35
CA MET A 517 2.86 23.77 0.73
C MET A 517 2.26 25.16 0.85
N LEU A 518 2.17 25.64 2.07
CA LEU A 518 1.85 27.01 2.39
C LEU A 518 3.14 27.85 2.27
N VAL A 519 3.12 28.92 1.47
CA VAL A 519 4.22 29.86 1.36
C VAL A 519 4.26 30.74 2.62
N ALA A 520 5.31 30.57 3.42
CA ALA A 520 5.47 31.36 4.62
C ALA A 520 5.96 32.78 4.29
N ALA A 521 5.53 33.74 5.09
CA ALA A 521 6.00 35.12 4.96
C ALA A 521 7.52 35.20 5.18
N GLY A 522 8.22 35.90 4.26
CA GLY A 522 9.67 36.05 4.30
C GLY A 522 10.45 34.78 3.93
N SER A 523 9.78 33.72 3.44
CA SER A 523 10.46 32.55 2.87
C SER A 523 11.12 32.89 1.53
N GLU A 524 12.04 32.03 1.07
CA GLU A 524 12.69 32.20 -0.24
C GLU A 524 11.69 32.16 -1.41
N LEU A 525 10.49 31.61 -1.21
CA LEU A 525 9.44 31.57 -2.22
C LEU A 525 8.51 32.80 -2.19
N ASP A 526 8.51 33.58 -1.11
CA ASP A 526 7.68 34.79 -1.03
C ASP A 526 8.17 35.85 -1.99
N GLY A 527 7.37 36.19 -2.99
CA GLY A 527 7.69 37.11 -4.07
C GLY A 527 8.42 36.48 -5.27
N LEU A 528 8.80 35.19 -5.20
CA LEU A 528 9.48 34.49 -6.28
C LEU A 528 8.55 34.33 -7.50
N ARG A 529 9.10 34.52 -8.72
CA ARG A 529 8.35 34.21 -9.95
C ARG A 529 8.38 32.71 -10.24
N MET A 530 7.33 32.21 -10.86
CA MET A 530 7.25 30.78 -11.22
C MET A 530 8.40 30.30 -12.11
N VAL A 531 8.91 31.19 -12.98
CA VAL A 531 10.04 30.88 -13.86
C VAL A 531 11.35 30.66 -13.09
N ASP A 532 11.47 31.28 -11.91
CA ASP A 532 12.69 31.24 -11.10
C ASP A 532 12.66 30.11 -10.05
N LEU A 533 11.57 29.34 -9.99
CA LEU A 533 11.36 28.33 -8.95
C LEU A 533 12.35 27.16 -9.05
N SER A 534 12.32 26.46 -10.16
CA SER A 534 13.19 25.31 -10.50
C SER A 534 12.92 24.87 -11.93
N THR A 535 13.94 24.36 -12.60
CA THR A 535 13.80 23.76 -13.94
C THR A 535 13.24 22.36 -13.90
N GLN A 536 13.24 21.72 -12.74
CA GLN A 536 12.84 20.32 -12.57
C GLN A 536 11.52 20.14 -11.79
N THR A 537 10.92 21.23 -11.34
CA THR A 537 9.63 21.22 -10.65
C THR A 537 8.66 22.17 -11.33
N ARG A 538 7.37 21.86 -11.24
CA ARG A 538 6.31 22.65 -11.84
C ARG A 538 5.20 22.95 -10.85
N VAL A 539 4.75 24.21 -10.80
CA VAL A 539 3.52 24.58 -10.11
C VAL A 539 2.34 24.25 -11.01
N ILE A 540 1.43 23.41 -10.51
CA ILE A 540 0.22 22.96 -11.22
C ILE A 540 -1.00 23.78 -10.84
N ALA A 541 -1.07 24.24 -9.58
CA ALA A 541 -2.14 25.08 -9.09
C ALA A 541 -1.66 25.97 -7.93
N ILE A 542 -2.38 27.07 -7.68
CA ILE A 542 -2.21 27.93 -6.51
C ILE A 542 -3.58 28.23 -5.94
N THR A 543 -3.74 28.00 -4.64
CA THR A 543 -4.92 28.46 -3.88
C THR A 543 -4.53 29.69 -3.06
N ARG A 544 -5.29 30.74 -3.19
CA ARG A 544 -5.14 31.97 -2.40
C ARG A 544 -6.17 32.01 -1.29
N PRO A 545 -5.86 32.63 -0.13
CA PRO A 545 -6.78 32.69 1.00
C PRO A 545 -8.17 33.26 0.66
N GLU A 546 -8.24 34.20 -0.28
CA GLU A 546 -9.48 34.91 -0.64
C GLU A 546 -9.80 34.84 -2.16
N GLY A 547 -9.38 33.75 -2.81
CA GLY A 547 -9.56 33.65 -4.27
C GLY A 547 -9.84 32.22 -4.77
N PRO A 548 -10.32 32.11 -6.01
CA PRO A 548 -10.48 30.80 -6.64
C PRO A 548 -9.11 30.14 -6.88
N VAL A 549 -9.13 28.81 -7.02
CA VAL A 549 -7.93 28.05 -7.40
C VAL A 549 -7.45 28.48 -8.77
N SER A 550 -6.22 28.98 -8.84
CA SER A 550 -5.58 29.34 -10.11
C SER A 550 -4.88 28.12 -10.68
N LEU A 551 -5.47 27.54 -11.71
CA LEU A 551 -4.87 26.43 -12.46
C LEU A 551 -3.83 26.96 -13.42
N ARG A 552 -2.70 26.23 -13.53
CA ARG A 552 -1.61 26.54 -14.47
C ARG A 552 -1.19 28.01 -14.44
N PRO A 553 -0.67 28.49 -13.30
CA PRO A 553 -0.27 29.88 -13.15
C PRO A 553 0.74 30.26 -14.24
N ARG A 554 0.65 31.49 -14.72
CA ARG A 554 1.57 32.01 -15.75
C ARG A 554 3.01 32.01 -15.22
N ARG A 555 3.99 31.87 -16.11
CA ARG A 555 5.42 31.84 -15.74
C ARG A 555 5.91 33.10 -15.03
N ASP A 556 5.30 34.23 -15.29
CA ASP A 556 5.57 35.54 -14.67
C ASP A 556 4.83 35.76 -13.35
N SER A 557 3.86 34.93 -13.03
CA SER A 557 3.13 35.00 -11.76
C SER A 557 4.09 34.81 -10.58
N ARG A 558 3.80 35.56 -9.48
CA ARG A 558 4.59 35.46 -8.24
C ARG A 558 3.82 34.73 -7.18
N LEU A 559 4.54 33.90 -6.42
CA LEU A 559 4.07 33.35 -5.16
C LEU A 559 4.04 34.47 -4.11
N LYS A 560 3.06 34.41 -3.22
CA LYS A 560 2.90 35.35 -2.11
C LYS A 560 2.76 34.59 -0.80
N ALA A 561 3.17 35.21 0.30
CA ALA A 561 2.89 34.71 1.62
C ALA A 561 1.39 34.42 1.80
N GLY A 562 1.05 33.23 2.32
CA GLY A 562 -0.32 32.75 2.46
C GLY A 562 -0.87 31.96 1.27
N ASP A 563 -0.19 31.97 0.12
CA ASP A 563 -0.56 31.12 -1.01
C ASP A 563 -0.28 29.64 -0.68
N THR A 564 -1.19 28.73 -1.04
CA THR A 564 -0.89 27.29 -1.07
C THR A 564 -0.51 26.92 -2.49
N ALA A 565 0.75 26.55 -2.68
CA ALA A 565 1.28 26.14 -3.98
C ALA A 565 1.28 24.62 -4.09
N TYR A 566 0.73 24.11 -5.20
CA TYR A 566 0.71 22.68 -5.56
C TYR A 566 1.76 22.44 -6.63
N LEU A 567 2.71 21.56 -6.32
CA LEU A 567 3.88 21.31 -7.16
C LEU A 567 3.99 19.86 -7.54
N ILE A 568 4.56 19.62 -8.72
CA ILE A 568 4.89 18.28 -9.23
C ILE A 568 6.35 18.25 -9.70
N GLY A 569 7.02 17.15 -9.50
CA GLY A 569 8.39 16.92 -9.96
C GLY A 569 9.02 15.67 -9.37
N PRO A 570 10.27 15.33 -9.75
CA PRO A 570 11.04 14.31 -9.08
C PRO A 570 11.11 14.59 -7.59
N TYR A 571 10.89 13.56 -6.75
CA TYR A 571 10.63 13.80 -5.33
C TYR A 571 11.74 14.54 -4.59
N ARG A 572 13.01 14.30 -4.92
CA ARG A 572 14.15 14.95 -4.26
C ARG A 572 14.21 16.44 -4.57
N GLU A 573 14.06 16.79 -5.82
CA GLU A 573 14.05 18.19 -6.29
C GLU A 573 12.81 18.92 -5.77
N LEU A 574 11.69 18.21 -5.70
CA LEU A 574 10.46 18.76 -5.16
C LEU A 574 10.58 19.06 -3.66
N ILE A 575 11.12 18.13 -2.87
CA ILE A 575 11.38 18.35 -1.44
C ILE A 575 12.34 19.53 -1.22
N ALA A 576 13.41 19.62 -2.04
CA ALA A 576 14.33 20.77 -1.98
C ALA A 576 13.64 22.11 -2.30
N THR A 577 12.73 22.10 -3.26
CA THR A 577 11.93 23.29 -3.63
C THR A 577 10.93 23.64 -2.53
N LEU A 578 10.20 22.66 -2.02
CA LEU A 578 9.20 22.86 -0.96
C LEU A 578 9.85 23.41 0.34
N ARG A 579 11.09 23.01 0.62
CA ARG A 579 11.85 23.55 1.76
C ARG A 579 12.05 25.07 1.70
N LYS A 580 12.21 25.63 0.51
CA LYS A 580 12.38 27.07 0.30
C LYS A 580 11.14 27.88 0.71
N GLY A 581 9.97 27.26 0.78
CA GLY A 581 8.73 27.90 1.23
C GLY A 581 8.57 27.97 2.74
N GLN A 582 9.45 27.34 3.50
CA GLN A 582 9.43 27.42 4.97
C GLN A 582 10.02 28.75 5.44
N PRO A 583 9.62 29.23 6.64
CA PRO A 583 10.18 30.48 7.17
C PRO A 583 11.71 30.35 7.27
N PRO A 584 12.44 31.43 6.97
CA PRO A 584 13.88 31.44 7.10
C PRO A 584 14.27 31.14 8.55
N PRO A 585 15.42 30.47 8.78
CA PRO A 585 15.91 30.29 10.11
C PRO A 585 16.10 31.68 10.74
N LEU A 586 15.57 31.88 11.95
CA LEU A 586 15.75 33.12 12.70
C LEU A 586 17.25 33.41 12.83
N THR A 587 17.76 34.27 11.99
CA THR A 587 19.08 34.88 12.17
C THR A 587 18.94 36.00 13.21
N ALA A 588 20.02 36.33 13.94
CA ALA A 588 20.01 37.36 14.99
C ALA A 588 19.38 38.69 14.55
N VAL A 589 19.57 39.05 13.27
CA VAL A 589 19.00 40.25 12.66
C VAL A 589 17.49 40.17 12.48
N ASN A 590 16.93 38.97 12.29
CA ASN A 590 15.48 38.76 12.16
C ASN A 590 14.78 38.66 13.53
N SER A 591 15.47 38.25 14.57
CA SER A 591 14.93 38.23 15.93
C SER A 591 14.75 39.66 16.48
N GLU A 592 15.66 40.58 16.20
CA GLU A 592 15.51 42.01 16.53
C GLU A 592 14.37 42.66 15.77
N ARG A 593 14.20 42.33 14.47
CA ARG A 593 13.07 42.83 13.66
C ARG A 593 11.72 42.22 14.11
N ALA A 594 11.68 40.96 14.45
CA ALA A 594 10.47 40.31 14.97
C ALA A 594 10.13 40.87 16.38
N ALA A 595 11.12 41.10 17.24
CA ALA A 595 10.92 41.74 18.52
C ALA A 595 10.48 43.22 18.39
N ALA A 596 11.02 43.94 17.45
CA ALA A 596 10.62 45.32 17.14
C ALA A 596 9.18 45.38 16.57
N LEU A 597 8.77 44.44 15.73
CA LEU A 597 7.41 44.32 15.21
C LEU A 597 6.41 43.83 16.28
N ALA A 598 6.82 42.97 17.18
CA ALA A 598 6.02 42.53 18.32
C ALA A 598 5.83 43.67 19.34
N SER A 599 6.86 44.47 19.60
CA SER A 599 6.77 45.66 20.45
C SER A 599 5.94 46.78 19.84
N ALA A 600 5.96 46.93 18.53
CA ALA A 600 5.13 47.91 17.79
C ALA A 600 3.64 47.50 17.74
N ARG A 601 3.31 46.24 17.89
CA ARG A 601 1.94 45.69 17.94
C ARG A 601 1.36 45.57 19.34
N SER A 602 2.13 45.84 20.38
CA SER A 602 1.61 45.87 21.74
C SER A 602 0.70 47.10 21.90
N PRO A 603 -0.62 46.95 22.12
CA PRO A 603 -1.45 48.13 22.32
C PRO A 603 -0.92 48.80 23.58
N ARG A 604 -0.61 50.13 23.47
CA ARG A 604 -0.33 50.98 24.63
C ARG A 604 -1.45 50.73 25.64
N ARG A 605 -1.15 50.09 26.75
CA ARG A 605 -2.03 50.05 27.91
C ARG A 605 -2.25 51.50 28.30
N THR A 606 -3.34 52.11 27.86
CA THR A 606 -3.87 53.32 28.47
C THR A 606 -4.09 53.02 29.93
N ALA A 607 -3.33 53.72 30.76
CA ALA A 607 -3.51 53.66 32.22
C ALA A 607 -4.95 54.08 32.51
N VAL A 608 -5.78 53.13 32.84
CA VAL A 608 -7.12 53.40 33.39
C VAL A 608 -6.89 54.06 34.76
N ARG A 609 -7.18 55.38 34.87
CA ARG A 609 -7.23 56.08 36.14
C ARG A 609 -8.23 55.36 37.04
N ARG A 610 -7.75 54.85 38.19
CA ARG A 610 -8.62 54.32 39.25
C ARG A 610 -9.60 55.39 39.70
N PRO A 611 -10.86 55.09 39.86
CA PRO A 611 -11.83 55.99 40.47
C PRO A 611 -11.49 56.24 41.94
N LYS A 612 -11.68 57.50 42.45
CA LYS A 612 -11.34 58.00 43.79
C LYS A 612 -12.11 57.37 44.96
N TRP A 613 -12.86 56.29 44.73
CA TRP A 613 -13.71 55.68 45.76
C TRP A 613 -13.29 54.24 46.18
N ALA A 614 -12.22 53.67 45.67
CA ALA A 614 -11.80 52.32 46.05
C ALA A 614 -11.02 52.35 47.38
N PRO A 615 -11.41 51.55 48.40
CA PRO A 615 -10.72 51.49 49.70
C PRO A 615 -9.33 50.85 49.56
N ASP A 616 -8.43 51.28 50.45
CA ASP A 616 -7.05 50.83 50.57
C ASP A 616 -7.02 49.40 51.18
N PRO A 617 -6.31 48.45 50.56
CA PRO A 617 -6.27 47.08 51.09
C PRO A 617 -5.40 46.88 52.35
N ASP A 618 -4.71 47.93 52.83
CA ASP A 618 -3.79 47.84 53.99
C ASP A 618 -4.27 48.67 55.20
N ALA A 619 -5.59 48.95 55.37
CA ALA A 619 -6.14 49.55 56.52
C ALA A 619 -7.08 48.60 57.31
#